data_4ed33a9865d7856e6c34264eaae61873
#
_entry.id   4ed33a9865d7856e6c34264eaae61873
#
_cell.length_a   1.000
_cell.length_b   1.000
_cell.length_c   1.000
_cell.angle_alpha   90.00
_cell.angle_beta   90.00
_cell.angle_gamma   90.00
#
_symmetry.space_group_name_H-M   'P 1'
#
loop_
_entity.id
_entity.type
_entity.pdbx_description
1 polymer ?
#
loop_
_entity_poly.entity_id
_entity_poly.type
_entity_poly.pdbx_seq_one_letter_code
_entity_poly.pdbx_strand_id
1 'polypeptide(L)'
;INLEDIAAPRCFEIESKLRTSLSIPVFHDDQHGTAVVVLAGLINALKIAGKALAEVRVVMNGAGAAGIAVTKMLMAAGVPDVILCDTKGIIYKGRKTGMNWIKEEMAEVTNRQGLQGSVADALRGADVFVGVSGPGVLTLEAIAAMAERPILFALANPDTEFASRAGAPREEVAAAIRAAVKGGAVVATGRSDFPNQVNNSLAFPGIFRGALDTRAQEINEAMKLAAAQAIAGLVPEQDLHAERIIPSGMDFAVPPAVAAAVAQAAMDSGVARLQVDPAQVAERTRRFIYEGYLA
;
A
#
# COMPACT_ATOMS: atom_id res chain seq x y z
N ILE A 1 -16.57 3.55 -11.39
CA ILE A 1 -16.93 2.29 -10.71
C ILE A 1 -15.87 1.97 -9.68
N ASN A 2 -16.28 1.79 -8.42
CA ASN A 2 -15.44 1.19 -7.39
C ASN A 2 -15.76 -0.31 -7.29
N LEU A 3 -14.71 -1.14 -7.26
CA LEU A 3 -14.79 -2.57 -7.02
C LEU A 3 -14.22 -2.85 -5.64
N GLU A 4 -14.91 -3.67 -4.86
CA GLU A 4 -14.51 -4.11 -3.52
C GLU A 4 -14.91 -5.57 -3.28
N ASP A 5 -14.25 -6.22 -2.34
CA ASP A 5 -14.57 -7.56 -1.84
C ASP A 5 -14.59 -8.65 -2.93
N ILE A 6 -13.84 -8.47 -4.00
CA ILE A 6 -13.72 -9.47 -5.06
C ILE A 6 -12.46 -10.30 -4.87
N ALA A 7 -12.63 -11.59 -4.64
CA ALA A 7 -11.52 -12.50 -4.38
C ALA A 7 -10.56 -12.63 -5.57
N ALA A 8 -9.24 -12.64 -5.27
CA ALA A 8 -8.20 -13.01 -6.25
C ALA A 8 -8.32 -14.51 -6.64
N PRO A 9 -8.02 -14.89 -7.90
CA PRO A 9 -7.51 -14.03 -8.98
C PRO A 9 -8.59 -13.34 -9.81
N ARG A 10 -9.89 -13.62 -9.58
CA ARG A 10 -11.00 -13.07 -10.38
C ARG A 10 -11.09 -11.55 -10.39
N CYS A 11 -10.69 -10.89 -9.29
CA CYS A 11 -10.71 -9.44 -9.20
C CYS A 11 -9.90 -8.77 -10.33
N PHE A 12 -8.74 -9.33 -10.69
CA PHE A 12 -7.89 -8.81 -11.76
C PHE A 12 -8.55 -8.91 -13.15
N GLU A 13 -9.20 -10.03 -13.43
CA GLU A 13 -9.91 -10.22 -14.71
C GLU A 13 -11.13 -9.31 -14.82
N ILE A 14 -11.89 -9.18 -13.73
CA ILE A 14 -13.09 -8.35 -13.69
C ILE A 14 -12.72 -6.89 -13.91
N GLU A 15 -11.73 -6.39 -13.15
CA GLU A 15 -11.26 -5.01 -13.31
C GLU A 15 -10.73 -4.76 -14.73
N SER A 16 -9.88 -5.63 -15.25
CA SER A 16 -9.32 -5.50 -16.60
C SER A 16 -10.42 -5.47 -17.67
N LYS A 17 -11.40 -6.37 -17.61
CA LYS A 17 -12.51 -6.40 -18.56
C LYS A 17 -13.38 -5.14 -18.49
N LEU A 18 -13.67 -4.64 -17.29
CA LEU A 18 -14.45 -3.42 -17.13
C LEU A 18 -13.68 -2.18 -17.63
N ARG A 19 -12.39 -2.07 -17.32
CA ARG A 19 -11.53 -0.97 -17.81
C ARG A 19 -11.46 -0.93 -19.33
N THR A 20 -11.43 -2.08 -20.00
CA THR A 20 -11.37 -2.14 -21.47
C THR A 20 -12.73 -1.94 -22.13
N SER A 21 -13.83 -2.24 -21.44
CA SER A 21 -15.18 -2.16 -21.99
C SER A 21 -15.87 -0.84 -21.76
N LEU A 22 -15.41 -0.06 -20.78
CA LEU A 22 -16.05 1.16 -20.33
C LEU A 22 -15.19 2.38 -20.61
N SER A 23 -15.83 3.51 -20.80
CA SER A 23 -15.18 4.80 -21.00
C SER A 23 -15.22 5.69 -19.76
N ILE A 24 -15.41 5.09 -18.58
CA ILE A 24 -15.42 5.74 -17.28
C ILE A 24 -14.39 5.06 -16.37
N PRO A 25 -13.87 5.76 -15.33
CA PRO A 25 -12.89 5.16 -14.43
C PRO A 25 -13.43 3.91 -13.74
N VAL A 26 -12.63 2.85 -13.73
CA VAL A 26 -12.83 1.63 -12.94
C VAL A 26 -11.64 1.49 -12.02
N PHE A 27 -11.89 1.29 -10.74
CA PHE A 27 -10.89 1.20 -9.70
C PHE A 27 -11.26 0.10 -8.73
N HIS A 28 -10.28 -0.66 -8.25
CA HIS A 28 -10.48 -1.68 -7.23
C HIS A 28 -9.76 -1.25 -5.97
N ASP A 29 -10.50 -0.86 -4.94
CA ASP A 29 -9.92 -0.24 -3.75
C ASP A 29 -9.04 -1.19 -2.95
N ASP A 30 -9.43 -2.47 -2.78
CA ASP A 30 -8.59 -3.47 -2.10
C ASP A 30 -7.25 -3.71 -2.80
N GLN A 31 -7.16 -3.45 -4.09
CA GLN A 31 -5.91 -3.50 -4.85
C GLN A 31 -5.17 -2.17 -4.74
N HIS A 32 -5.73 -1.14 -5.34
CA HIS A 32 -5.03 0.11 -5.65
C HIS A 32 -5.05 1.10 -4.49
N GLY A 33 -6.14 1.18 -3.72
CA GLY A 33 -6.19 2.01 -2.51
C GLY A 33 -5.17 1.55 -1.49
N THR A 34 -5.11 0.24 -1.24
CA THR A 34 -4.08 -0.36 -0.37
C THR A 34 -2.67 -0.10 -0.89
N ALA A 35 -2.42 -0.26 -2.20
CA ALA A 35 -1.10 -0.01 -2.78
C ALA A 35 -0.65 1.45 -2.62
N VAL A 36 -1.55 2.41 -2.82
CA VAL A 36 -1.29 3.85 -2.66
C VAL A 36 -0.88 4.18 -1.22
N VAL A 37 -1.64 3.72 -0.22
CA VAL A 37 -1.33 4.04 1.18
C VAL A 37 -0.09 3.33 1.70
N VAL A 38 0.20 2.13 1.21
CA VAL A 38 1.47 1.43 1.51
C VAL A 38 2.65 2.21 0.97
N LEU A 39 2.60 2.65 -0.30
CA LEU A 39 3.67 3.46 -0.87
C LEU A 39 3.83 4.80 -0.14
N ALA A 40 2.72 5.46 0.22
CA ALA A 40 2.75 6.72 0.96
C ALA A 40 3.47 6.57 2.32
N GLY A 41 3.10 5.56 3.10
CA GLY A 41 3.75 5.27 4.37
C GLY A 41 5.22 4.88 4.19
N LEU A 42 5.54 4.09 3.15
CA LEU A 42 6.90 3.63 2.88
C LEU A 42 7.84 4.80 2.51
N ILE A 43 7.39 5.77 1.72
CA ILE A 43 8.18 6.98 1.39
C ILE A 43 8.71 7.64 2.67
N ASN A 44 7.88 7.83 3.67
CA ASN A 44 8.26 8.48 4.91
C ASN A 44 9.02 7.53 5.87
N ALA A 45 8.65 6.25 5.93
CA ALA A 45 9.37 5.26 6.72
C ALA A 45 10.83 5.10 6.28
N LEU A 46 11.08 5.17 4.97
CA LEU A 46 12.43 5.13 4.39
C LEU A 46 13.28 6.31 4.83
N LYS A 47 12.72 7.53 4.90
CA LYS A 47 13.43 8.72 5.41
C LYS A 47 13.88 8.50 6.85
N ILE A 48 12.99 7.98 7.72
CA ILE A 48 13.30 7.69 9.14
C ILE A 48 14.36 6.59 9.24
N ALA A 49 14.23 5.53 8.44
CA ALA A 49 15.19 4.44 8.41
C ALA A 49 16.55 4.85 7.77
N GLY A 50 16.61 5.98 7.07
CA GLY A 50 17.79 6.44 6.34
C GLY A 50 18.13 5.50 5.17
N LYS A 51 17.11 5.02 4.46
CA LYS A 51 17.25 4.07 3.34
C LYS A 51 16.69 4.67 2.06
N ALA A 52 17.28 4.33 0.91
CA ALA A 52 16.80 4.75 -0.39
C ALA A 52 15.86 3.70 -1.00
N LEU A 53 14.76 4.13 -1.61
CA LEU A 53 13.77 3.24 -2.24
C LEU A 53 14.40 2.30 -3.30
N ALA A 54 15.38 2.80 -4.03
CA ALA A 54 16.07 2.04 -5.09
C ALA A 54 17.08 0.99 -4.56
N GLU A 55 17.29 0.92 -3.24
CA GLU A 55 18.30 0.03 -2.64
C GLU A 55 17.67 -1.01 -1.69
N VAL A 56 16.39 -0.85 -1.35
CA VAL A 56 15.75 -1.70 -0.35
C VAL A 56 15.34 -3.04 -0.93
N ARG A 57 15.48 -4.07 -0.11
CA ARG A 57 14.95 -5.41 -0.33
C ARG A 57 13.60 -5.53 0.37
N VAL A 58 12.55 -5.74 -0.40
CA VAL A 58 11.17 -5.81 0.08
C VAL A 58 10.67 -7.25 0.08
N VAL A 59 10.08 -7.67 1.18
CA VAL A 59 9.31 -8.92 1.30
C VAL A 59 7.84 -8.57 1.38
N MET A 60 7.06 -9.07 0.42
CA MET A 60 5.60 -8.95 0.40
C MET A 60 4.97 -10.27 0.80
N ASN A 61 4.27 -10.33 1.91
CA ASN A 61 3.60 -11.53 2.40
C ASN A 61 2.09 -11.45 2.21
N GLY A 62 1.60 -12.21 1.26
CA GLY A 62 0.24 -12.23 0.78
C GLY A 62 0.19 -11.98 -0.73
N ALA A 63 -0.20 -12.97 -1.52
CA ALA A 63 -0.28 -12.91 -2.97
C ALA A 63 -1.74 -12.89 -3.46
N GLY A 64 -2.58 -12.15 -2.72
CA GLY A 64 -3.97 -11.83 -3.07
C GLY A 64 -4.09 -10.48 -3.80
N ALA A 65 -5.29 -9.92 -3.81
CA ALA A 65 -5.61 -8.66 -4.49
C ALA A 65 -4.66 -7.53 -4.07
N ALA A 66 -4.58 -7.24 -2.77
CA ALA A 66 -3.70 -6.22 -2.22
C ALA A 66 -2.22 -6.49 -2.49
N GLY A 67 -1.73 -7.69 -2.18
CA GLY A 67 -0.31 -8.01 -2.29
C GLY A 67 0.25 -7.91 -3.71
N ILE A 68 -0.51 -8.34 -4.70
CA ILE A 68 -0.13 -8.19 -6.11
C ILE A 68 -0.08 -6.71 -6.50
N ALA A 69 -1.10 -5.93 -6.12
CA ALA A 69 -1.16 -4.51 -6.46
C ALA A 69 -0.07 -3.70 -5.76
N VAL A 70 0.19 -3.98 -4.47
CA VAL A 70 1.31 -3.37 -3.71
C VAL A 70 2.64 -3.68 -4.39
N THR A 71 2.89 -4.95 -4.75
CA THR A 71 4.12 -5.35 -5.44
C THR A 71 4.31 -4.57 -6.73
N LYS A 72 3.28 -4.51 -7.58
CA LYS A 72 3.32 -3.76 -8.85
C LYS A 72 3.59 -2.27 -8.60
N MET A 73 2.92 -1.65 -7.63
CA MET A 73 3.08 -0.23 -7.27
C MET A 73 4.49 0.08 -6.76
N LEU A 74 5.03 -0.74 -5.87
CA LEU A 74 6.38 -0.55 -5.33
C LEU A 74 7.45 -0.65 -6.42
N MET A 75 7.32 -1.63 -7.32
CA MET A 75 8.22 -1.77 -8.48
C MET A 75 8.09 -0.58 -9.44
N ALA A 76 6.87 -0.10 -9.72
CA ALA A 76 6.64 1.09 -10.54
C ALA A 76 7.22 2.36 -9.90
N ALA A 77 7.26 2.43 -8.57
CA ALA A 77 7.88 3.52 -7.83
C ALA A 77 9.41 3.45 -7.78
N GLY A 78 10.03 2.35 -8.22
CA GLY A 78 11.48 2.20 -8.31
C GLY A 78 12.11 1.22 -7.33
N VAL A 79 11.32 0.42 -6.60
CA VAL A 79 11.87 -0.72 -5.83
C VAL A 79 12.44 -1.74 -6.82
N PRO A 80 13.72 -2.13 -6.68
CA PRO A 80 14.40 -2.92 -7.71
C PRO A 80 13.93 -4.37 -7.79
N ASP A 81 13.53 -4.95 -6.65
CA ASP A 81 13.02 -6.33 -6.57
C ASP A 81 12.15 -6.50 -5.33
N VAL A 82 11.14 -7.35 -5.43
CA VAL A 82 10.25 -7.75 -4.34
C VAL A 82 10.25 -9.26 -4.23
N ILE A 83 10.38 -9.80 -3.02
CA ILE A 83 10.18 -11.22 -2.77
C ILE A 83 8.73 -11.41 -2.34
N LEU A 84 7.92 -11.93 -3.24
CA LEU A 84 6.50 -12.19 -2.99
C LEU A 84 6.35 -13.57 -2.33
N CYS A 85 5.57 -13.65 -1.26
CA CYS A 85 5.29 -14.86 -0.52
C CYS A 85 3.78 -15.12 -0.40
N ASP A 86 3.43 -16.39 -0.26
CA ASP A 86 2.07 -16.82 0.09
C ASP A 86 2.12 -17.93 1.18
N THR A 87 0.99 -18.56 1.48
CA THR A 87 0.87 -19.65 2.47
C THR A 87 1.76 -20.88 2.17
N LYS A 88 2.33 -20.95 0.98
CA LYS A 88 3.27 -22.02 0.57
C LYS A 88 4.73 -21.57 0.55
N GLY A 89 5.01 -20.34 1.03
CA GLY A 89 6.34 -19.74 1.05
C GLY A 89 6.60 -18.82 -0.15
N ILE A 90 7.87 -18.67 -0.48
CA ILE A 90 8.36 -17.76 -1.53
C ILE A 90 7.79 -18.17 -2.90
N ILE A 91 7.32 -17.18 -3.65
CA ILE A 91 6.92 -17.33 -5.05
C ILE A 91 8.17 -17.17 -5.92
N TYR A 92 8.41 -18.15 -6.80
CA TYR A 92 9.54 -18.15 -7.70
C TYR A 92 9.17 -18.79 -9.04
N LYS A 93 9.93 -18.47 -10.07
CA LYS A 93 9.73 -18.99 -11.41
C LYS A 93 9.85 -20.53 -11.43
N GLY A 94 8.81 -21.19 -11.90
CA GLY A 94 8.74 -22.65 -11.99
C GLY A 94 8.21 -23.36 -10.74
N ARG A 95 7.82 -22.63 -9.68
CA ARG A 95 7.07 -23.21 -8.54
C ARG A 95 5.79 -23.85 -9.03
N LYS A 96 5.48 -25.07 -8.57
CA LYS A 96 4.29 -25.82 -9.00
C LYS A 96 3.12 -25.74 -8.02
N THR A 97 3.43 -25.63 -6.72
CA THR A 97 2.43 -25.72 -5.65
C THR A 97 1.78 -24.37 -5.36
N GLY A 98 0.44 -24.31 -5.37
CA GLY A 98 -0.33 -23.12 -4.97
C GLY A 98 -0.23 -21.95 -5.94
N MET A 99 0.10 -22.21 -7.20
CA MET A 99 0.17 -21.21 -8.27
C MET A 99 -1.18 -20.99 -8.94
N ASN A 100 -1.34 -19.83 -9.51
CA ASN A 100 -2.37 -19.44 -10.46
C ASN A 100 -1.73 -18.45 -11.44
N TRP A 101 -2.48 -18.08 -12.50
CA TRP A 101 -1.96 -17.28 -13.60
C TRP A 101 -1.30 -15.96 -13.16
N ILE A 102 -1.87 -15.23 -12.19
CA ILE A 102 -1.29 -13.97 -11.72
C ILE A 102 -0.01 -14.18 -10.91
N LYS A 103 0.07 -15.24 -10.11
CA LYS A 103 1.30 -15.60 -9.39
C LYS A 103 2.39 -16.06 -10.35
N GLU A 104 2.02 -16.72 -11.44
CA GLU A 104 2.97 -17.10 -12.52
C GLU A 104 3.50 -15.85 -13.20
N GLU A 105 2.64 -14.88 -13.55
CA GLU A 105 3.04 -13.58 -14.08
C GLU A 105 4.00 -12.86 -13.12
N MET A 106 3.67 -12.79 -11.84
CA MET A 106 4.52 -12.14 -10.84
C MET A 106 5.86 -12.85 -10.64
N ALA A 107 5.89 -14.18 -10.72
CA ALA A 107 7.13 -14.95 -10.60
C ALA A 107 8.14 -14.66 -11.74
N GLU A 108 7.69 -14.14 -12.89
CA GLU A 108 8.58 -13.74 -13.98
C GLU A 108 9.28 -12.40 -13.72
N VAL A 109 8.70 -11.52 -12.90
CA VAL A 109 9.18 -10.15 -12.71
C VAL A 109 9.69 -9.87 -11.29
N THR A 110 9.42 -10.73 -10.32
CA THR A 110 9.85 -10.64 -8.91
C THR A 110 10.87 -11.70 -8.55
N ASN A 111 11.49 -11.59 -7.36
CA ASN A 111 12.42 -12.59 -6.85
C ASN A 111 13.51 -12.95 -7.87
N ARG A 112 14.20 -11.93 -8.37
CA ARG A 112 15.22 -12.09 -9.46
C ARG A 112 16.34 -13.06 -9.13
N GLN A 113 16.60 -13.28 -7.84
CA GLN A 113 17.61 -14.23 -7.37
C GLN A 113 17.12 -15.68 -7.35
N GLY A 114 15.84 -15.91 -7.60
CA GLY A 114 15.25 -17.25 -7.58
C GLY A 114 15.25 -17.91 -6.20
N LEU A 115 15.14 -17.11 -5.13
CA LEU A 115 15.09 -17.62 -3.75
C LEU A 115 13.91 -18.55 -3.58
N GLN A 116 14.12 -19.61 -2.79
CA GLN A 116 13.11 -20.59 -2.44
C GLN A 116 13.10 -20.77 -0.92
N GLY A 117 11.98 -21.19 -0.36
CA GLY A 117 11.86 -21.42 1.07
C GLY A 117 10.61 -20.76 1.69
N SER A 118 10.67 -20.55 2.99
CA SER A 118 9.62 -19.96 3.81
C SER A 118 9.66 -18.42 3.77
N VAL A 119 8.65 -17.78 4.37
CA VAL A 119 8.66 -16.32 4.63
C VAL A 119 9.84 -15.93 5.52
N ALA A 120 10.18 -16.76 6.52
CA ALA A 120 11.33 -16.52 7.39
C ALA A 120 12.66 -16.51 6.62
N ASP A 121 12.79 -17.32 5.57
CA ASP A 121 13.97 -17.31 4.69
C ASP A 121 14.00 -16.03 3.85
N ALA A 122 12.86 -15.55 3.38
CA ALA A 122 12.76 -14.29 2.66
C ALA A 122 13.16 -13.08 3.52
N LEU A 123 12.79 -13.09 4.81
CA LEU A 123 13.04 -11.99 5.75
C LEU A 123 14.52 -11.81 6.11
N ARG A 124 15.37 -12.81 5.92
CA ARG A 124 16.81 -12.69 6.23
C ARG A 124 17.46 -11.56 5.42
N GLY A 125 17.91 -10.52 6.11
CA GLY A 125 18.53 -9.35 5.48
C GLY A 125 17.57 -8.48 4.67
N ALA A 126 16.26 -8.66 4.79
CA ALA A 126 15.28 -7.78 4.16
C ALA A 126 15.18 -6.43 4.91
N ASP A 127 14.98 -5.36 4.18
CA ASP A 127 14.80 -4.01 4.74
C ASP A 127 13.35 -3.71 5.10
N VAL A 128 12.43 -4.22 4.30
CA VAL A 128 11.01 -3.91 4.38
C VAL A 128 10.20 -5.19 4.35
N PHE A 129 9.27 -5.31 5.28
CA PHE A 129 8.21 -6.30 5.27
C PHE A 129 6.86 -5.61 5.06
N VAL A 130 6.07 -6.10 4.13
CA VAL A 130 4.66 -5.71 3.97
C VAL A 130 3.81 -6.98 4.03
N GLY A 131 2.94 -7.07 5.02
CA GLY A 131 2.03 -8.19 5.23
C GLY A 131 0.58 -7.79 4.99
N VAL A 132 -0.14 -8.61 4.25
CA VAL A 132 -1.59 -8.52 4.01
C VAL A 132 -2.21 -9.93 4.06
N SER A 133 -1.71 -10.75 4.99
CA SER A 133 -2.05 -12.18 5.03
C SER A 133 -2.73 -12.60 6.32
N GLY A 134 -2.02 -12.69 7.43
CA GLY A 134 -2.54 -13.15 8.71
C GLY A 134 -1.47 -13.36 9.77
N PRO A 135 -1.88 -13.86 10.97
CA PRO A 135 -1.03 -13.92 12.14
C PRO A 135 0.13 -14.93 12.04
N GLY A 136 1.11 -14.79 12.95
CA GLY A 136 2.18 -15.78 13.17
C GLY A 136 3.39 -15.63 12.25
N VAL A 137 3.50 -14.53 11.49
CA VAL A 137 4.58 -14.32 10.53
C VAL A 137 5.73 -13.49 11.12
N LEU A 138 5.42 -12.42 11.85
CA LEU A 138 6.40 -11.51 12.44
C LEU A 138 6.70 -11.91 13.88
N THR A 139 7.62 -12.85 14.05
CA THR A 139 8.21 -13.16 15.38
C THR A 139 9.42 -12.26 15.64
N LEU A 140 9.81 -12.09 16.90
CA LEU A 140 11.01 -11.32 17.24
C LEU A 140 12.28 -11.88 16.61
N GLU A 141 12.35 -13.23 16.46
CA GLU A 141 13.46 -13.90 15.78
C GLU A 141 13.49 -13.57 14.28
N ALA A 142 12.32 -13.54 13.63
CA ALA A 142 12.21 -13.20 12.22
C ALA A 142 12.63 -11.73 11.98
N ILE A 143 12.19 -10.81 12.85
CA ILE A 143 12.56 -9.39 12.80
C ILE A 143 14.07 -9.22 13.05
N ALA A 144 14.64 -9.93 14.01
CA ALA A 144 16.08 -9.88 14.31
C ALA A 144 16.96 -10.40 13.15
N ALA A 145 16.41 -11.20 12.25
CA ALA A 145 17.09 -11.69 11.05
C ALA A 145 17.06 -10.69 9.87
N MET A 146 16.23 -9.64 9.96
CA MET A 146 16.15 -8.58 8.95
C MET A 146 17.37 -7.65 9.00
N ALA A 147 17.47 -6.75 8.05
CA ALA A 147 18.46 -5.68 8.05
C ALA A 147 18.24 -4.71 9.23
N GLU A 148 19.27 -3.93 9.56
CA GLU A 148 19.14 -2.89 10.59
C GLU A 148 18.04 -1.89 10.25
N ARG A 149 17.36 -1.40 11.30
CA ARG A 149 16.23 -0.46 11.18
C ARG A 149 15.18 -0.94 10.16
N PRO A 150 14.59 -2.11 10.38
CA PRO A 150 13.62 -2.66 9.44
C PRO A 150 12.32 -1.84 9.44
N ILE A 151 11.61 -1.85 8.32
CA ILE A 151 10.29 -1.26 8.17
C ILE A 151 9.27 -2.40 8.11
N LEU A 152 8.29 -2.38 9.01
CA LEU A 152 7.36 -3.48 9.24
C LEU A 152 5.92 -3.00 9.06
N PHE A 153 5.32 -3.28 7.91
CA PHE A 153 3.91 -2.99 7.63
C PHE A 153 3.10 -4.27 7.80
N ALA A 154 2.48 -4.43 8.96
CA ALA A 154 1.68 -5.61 9.35
C ALA A 154 0.19 -5.27 9.22
N LEU A 155 -0.34 -5.34 8.01
CA LEU A 155 -1.61 -4.75 7.62
C LEU A 155 -2.78 -5.74 7.64
N ALA A 156 -2.56 -7.00 7.94
CA ALA A 156 -3.64 -7.98 8.08
C ALA A 156 -4.63 -7.55 9.16
N ASN A 157 -5.90 -7.75 8.89
CA ASN A 157 -7.00 -7.35 9.74
C ASN A 157 -8.06 -8.48 9.78
N PRO A 158 -8.64 -8.85 10.94
CA PRO A 158 -8.49 -8.21 12.26
C PRO A 158 -7.19 -8.56 13.00
N ASP A 159 -6.52 -9.65 12.66
CA ASP A 159 -5.31 -10.14 13.32
C ASP A 159 -4.07 -9.80 12.49
N THR A 160 -3.21 -8.94 13.03
CA THR A 160 -1.97 -8.53 12.37
C THR A 160 -0.95 -9.67 12.33
N GLU A 161 0.06 -9.56 11.47
CA GLU A 161 1.16 -10.52 11.37
C GLU A 161 2.01 -10.63 12.64
N PHE A 162 1.90 -9.67 13.58
CA PHE A 162 2.50 -9.73 14.91
C PHE A 162 1.75 -10.64 15.90
N ALA A 163 0.47 -10.93 15.62
CA ALA A 163 -0.28 -11.85 16.47
C ALA A 163 0.30 -13.26 16.33
N SER A 164 0.50 -13.95 17.45
CA SER A 164 1.03 -15.33 17.44
C SER A 164 0.05 -16.32 16.78
N ARG A 165 -1.24 -16.00 16.85
CA ARG A 165 -2.38 -16.78 16.30
C ARG A 165 -3.59 -15.89 16.08
N ALA A 166 -4.58 -16.37 15.35
CA ALA A 166 -5.86 -15.71 15.24
C ALA A 166 -6.51 -15.52 16.62
N GLY A 167 -7.05 -14.32 16.88
CA GLY A 167 -7.65 -13.94 18.14
C GLY A 167 -6.65 -13.79 19.31
N ALA A 168 -5.37 -13.56 19.02
CA ALA A 168 -4.38 -13.28 20.07
C ALA A 168 -4.77 -12.02 20.87
N PRO A 169 -4.54 -11.97 22.20
CA PRO A 169 -4.84 -10.81 23.02
C PRO A 169 -4.15 -9.54 22.49
N ARG A 170 -4.86 -8.41 22.54
CA ARG A 170 -4.34 -7.11 22.08
C ARG A 170 -3.04 -6.73 22.79
N GLU A 171 -2.93 -7.03 24.08
CA GLU A 171 -1.76 -6.73 24.90
C GLU A 171 -0.52 -7.51 24.41
N GLU A 172 -0.69 -8.74 23.94
CA GLU A 172 0.36 -9.55 23.35
C GLU A 172 0.88 -8.92 22.06
N VAL A 173 -0.04 -8.55 21.15
CA VAL A 173 0.31 -7.87 19.89
C VAL A 173 1.01 -6.54 20.16
N ALA A 174 0.47 -5.73 21.09
CA ALA A 174 1.08 -4.47 21.47
C ALA A 174 2.47 -4.65 22.11
N ALA A 175 2.70 -5.71 22.86
CA ALA A 175 4.02 -6.02 23.44
C ALA A 175 5.03 -6.39 22.34
N ALA A 176 4.64 -7.20 21.35
CA ALA A 176 5.47 -7.55 20.20
C ALA A 176 5.86 -6.32 19.38
N ILE A 177 4.90 -5.45 19.09
CA ILE A 177 5.15 -4.18 18.37
C ILE A 177 6.13 -3.29 19.16
N ARG A 178 5.92 -3.10 20.47
CA ARG A 178 6.84 -2.31 21.31
C ARG A 178 8.25 -2.88 21.35
N ALA A 179 8.39 -4.21 21.36
CA ALA A 179 9.70 -4.84 21.30
C ALA A 179 10.40 -4.61 19.96
N ALA A 180 9.66 -4.69 18.85
CA ALA A 180 10.19 -4.40 17.51
C ALA A 180 10.64 -2.93 17.38
N VAL A 181 9.83 -1.97 17.85
CA VAL A 181 10.16 -0.53 17.83
C VAL A 181 11.41 -0.23 18.67
N LYS A 182 11.60 -0.87 19.82
CA LYS A 182 12.83 -0.74 20.63
C LYS A 182 14.08 -1.21 19.89
N GLY A 183 13.95 -2.15 18.98
CA GLY A 183 15.01 -2.59 18.07
C GLY A 183 15.28 -1.62 16.90
N GLY A 184 14.60 -0.47 16.86
CA GLY A 184 14.78 0.56 15.82
C GLY A 184 13.89 0.34 14.59
N ALA A 185 12.88 -0.52 14.65
CA ALA A 185 11.94 -0.72 13.56
C ALA A 185 10.93 0.43 13.45
N VAL A 186 10.57 0.79 12.21
CA VAL A 186 9.36 1.60 11.93
C VAL A 186 8.20 0.63 11.71
N VAL A 187 7.14 0.76 12.52
CA VAL A 187 5.99 -0.16 12.47
C VAL A 187 4.73 0.57 12.05
N ALA A 188 3.98 -0.03 11.12
CA ALA A 188 2.63 0.38 10.73
C ALA A 188 1.69 -0.83 10.74
N THR A 189 0.41 -0.59 10.99
CA THR A 189 -0.63 -1.63 10.96
C THR A 189 -1.88 -1.16 10.21
N GLY A 190 -2.76 -2.09 9.84
CA GLY A 190 -4.09 -1.76 9.31
C GLY A 190 -5.09 -1.30 10.39
N ARG A 191 -4.74 -1.40 11.67
CA ARG A 191 -5.63 -1.18 12.81
C ARG A 191 -5.56 0.26 13.30
N SER A 192 -6.71 0.81 13.66
CA SER A 192 -6.85 2.19 14.18
C SER A 192 -6.38 2.36 15.64
N ASP A 193 -6.13 1.27 16.36
CA ASP A 193 -5.71 1.28 17.76
C ASP A 193 -4.18 1.27 17.95
N PHE A 194 -3.42 1.34 16.85
CA PHE A 194 -1.97 1.46 16.83
C PHE A 194 -1.53 2.69 16.04
N PRO A 195 -0.35 3.25 16.33
CA PRO A 195 0.25 4.31 15.49
C PRO A 195 0.42 3.86 14.03
N ASN A 196 0.49 4.84 13.12
CA ASN A 196 0.68 4.59 11.69
C ASN A 196 -0.36 3.64 11.10
N GLN A 197 -1.65 3.98 11.24
CA GLN A 197 -2.69 3.23 10.57
C GLN A 197 -2.58 3.41 9.06
N VAL A 198 -2.21 2.34 8.35
CA VAL A 198 -2.18 2.28 6.89
C VAL A 198 -3.48 1.64 6.41
N ASN A 199 -4.39 2.46 5.92
CA ASN A 199 -5.72 2.04 5.48
C ASN A 199 -6.09 2.74 4.16
N ASN A 200 -6.67 1.99 3.21
CA ASN A 200 -7.10 2.47 1.90
C ASN A 200 -8.08 3.65 1.94
N SER A 201 -8.84 3.80 3.04
CA SER A 201 -9.73 4.94 3.25
C SER A 201 -9.05 6.32 3.15
N LEU A 202 -7.74 6.40 3.37
CA LEU A 202 -6.97 7.63 3.16
C LEU A 202 -6.88 8.03 1.67
N ALA A 203 -6.83 7.06 0.77
CA ALA A 203 -6.60 7.31 -0.65
C ALA A 203 -7.90 7.45 -1.45
N PHE A 204 -8.83 6.53 -1.22
CA PHE A 204 -10.03 6.32 -2.01
C PHE A 204 -10.85 7.60 -2.28
N PRO A 205 -11.28 8.40 -1.28
CA PRO A 205 -12.16 9.54 -1.55
C PRO A 205 -11.51 10.61 -2.43
N GLY A 206 -10.23 10.91 -2.17
CA GLY A 206 -9.48 11.90 -2.93
C GLY A 206 -9.18 11.45 -4.36
N ILE A 207 -8.84 10.17 -4.56
CA ILE A 207 -8.59 9.61 -5.89
C ILE A 207 -9.83 9.75 -6.78
N PHE A 208 -11.00 9.33 -6.27
CA PHE A 208 -12.24 9.45 -7.02
C PHE A 208 -12.63 10.89 -7.25
N ARG A 209 -12.45 11.78 -6.28
CA ARG A 209 -12.75 13.20 -6.45
C ARG A 209 -11.92 13.82 -7.57
N GLY A 210 -10.62 13.61 -7.58
CA GLY A 210 -9.74 14.12 -8.64
C GLY A 210 -10.08 13.56 -10.03
N ALA A 211 -10.34 12.25 -10.11
CA ALA A 211 -10.72 11.59 -11.34
C ALA A 211 -12.08 12.07 -11.89
N LEU A 212 -13.07 12.26 -11.01
CA LEU A 212 -14.41 12.70 -11.40
C LEU A 212 -14.44 14.18 -11.81
N ASP A 213 -13.72 15.06 -11.11
CA ASP A 213 -13.68 16.48 -11.43
C ASP A 213 -13.03 16.75 -12.79
N THR A 214 -12.04 15.95 -13.18
CA THR A 214 -11.40 15.98 -14.50
C THR A 214 -12.15 15.17 -15.56
N ARG A 215 -13.23 14.46 -15.17
CA ARG A 215 -13.90 13.47 -16.03
C ARG A 215 -12.92 12.50 -16.66
N ALA A 216 -11.93 12.04 -15.90
CA ALA A 216 -10.90 11.14 -16.40
C ALA A 216 -11.52 9.86 -17.01
N GLN A 217 -10.88 9.33 -18.04
CA GLN A 217 -11.32 8.10 -18.69
C GLN A 217 -10.95 6.86 -17.87
N GLU A 218 -9.83 6.96 -17.14
CA GLU A 218 -9.32 5.91 -16.26
C GLU A 218 -8.59 6.52 -15.06
N ILE A 219 -8.31 5.71 -14.06
CA ILE A 219 -7.36 6.01 -12.98
C ILE A 219 -6.10 5.21 -13.30
N ASN A 220 -5.09 5.88 -13.83
CA ASN A 220 -3.84 5.26 -14.28
C ASN A 220 -2.73 5.26 -13.19
N GLU A 221 -1.57 4.69 -13.51
CA GLU A 221 -0.46 4.58 -12.54
C GLU A 221 0.07 5.95 -12.10
N ALA A 222 0.14 6.95 -13.00
CA ALA A 222 0.59 8.29 -12.67
C ALA A 222 -0.31 8.95 -11.62
N MET A 223 -1.63 8.79 -11.73
CA MET A 223 -2.60 9.30 -10.75
C MET A 223 -2.45 8.61 -9.39
N LYS A 224 -2.20 7.30 -9.37
CA LYS A 224 -1.98 6.54 -8.13
C LYS A 224 -0.66 6.93 -7.44
N LEU A 225 0.41 7.11 -8.20
CA LEU A 225 1.69 7.59 -7.67
C LEU A 225 1.57 9.01 -7.10
N ALA A 226 0.86 9.91 -7.80
CA ALA A 226 0.59 11.27 -7.33
C ALA A 226 -0.22 11.26 -6.01
N ALA A 227 -1.21 10.37 -5.89
CA ALA A 227 -1.97 10.20 -4.67
C ALA A 227 -1.07 9.75 -3.49
N ALA A 228 -0.18 8.79 -3.70
CA ALA A 228 0.75 8.32 -2.68
C ALA A 228 1.71 9.43 -2.22
N GLN A 229 2.25 10.20 -3.15
CA GLN A 229 3.12 11.34 -2.86
C GLN A 229 2.38 12.45 -2.10
N ALA A 230 1.14 12.75 -2.49
CA ALA A 230 0.31 13.73 -1.80
C ALA A 230 0.02 13.34 -0.35
N ILE A 231 -0.32 12.08 -0.09
CA ILE A 231 -0.53 11.57 1.27
C ILE A 231 0.77 11.65 2.08
N ALA A 232 1.88 11.20 1.53
CA ALA A 232 3.18 11.25 2.21
C ALA A 232 3.60 12.69 2.55
N GLY A 233 3.37 13.63 1.64
CA GLY A 233 3.72 15.04 1.80
C GLY A 233 2.92 15.80 2.86
N LEU A 234 1.81 15.24 3.34
CA LEU A 234 1.00 15.84 4.41
C LEU A 234 1.62 15.70 5.81
N VAL A 235 2.60 14.81 5.98
CA VAL A 235 3.38 14.75 7.22
C VAL A 235 4.63 15.62 7.01
N PRO A 236 4.73 16.79 7.67
CA PRO A 236 5.91 17.65 7.56
C PRO A 236 7.18 16.92 7.99
N GLU A 237 8.31 17.22 7.35
CA GLU A 237 9.57 16.51 7.61
C GLU A 237 10.03 16.61 9.07
N GLN A 238 9.83 17.77 9.72
CA GLN A 238 10.13 17.98 11.12
C GLN A 238 9.23 17.17 12.08
N ASP A 239 8.08 16.69 11.61
CA ASP A 239 7.12 15.89 12.40
C ASP A 239 7.26 14.39 12.15
N LEU A 240 8.14 13.98 11.22
CA LEU A 240 8.38 12.58 10.92
C LEU A 240 9.11 11.89 12.07
N HIS A 241 8.51 10.82 12.58
CA HIS A 241 9.13 9.92 13.54
C HIS A 241 8.50 8.51 13.44
N ALA A 242 9.06 7.54 14.14
CA ALA A 242 8.68 6.12 14.00
C ALA A 242 7.19 5.83 14.21
N GLU A 243 6.47 6.69 14.93
CA GLU A 243 5.01 6.57 15.17
C GLU A 243 4.17 7.56 14.34
N ARG A 244 4.80 8.31 13.40
CA ARG A 244 4.10 9.28 12.53
C ARG A 244 4.74 9.32 11.14
N ILE A 245 4.42 8.32 10.32
CA ILE A 245 4.87 8.21 8.92
C ILE A 245 3.75 8.51 7.91
N ILE A 246 2.52 8.56 8.37
CA ILE A 246 1.34 8.76 7.53
C ILE A 246 0.33 9.64 8.31
N PRO A 247 -0.50 10.47 7.62
CA PRO A 247 -1.53 11.23 8.31
C PRO A 247 -2.56 10.31 8.99
N SER A 248 -3.25 10.85 9.99
CA SER A 248 -4.38 10.14 10.62
C SER A 248 -5.49 9.88 9.61
N GLY A 249 -6.21 8.76 9.75
CA GLY A 249 -7.39 8.45 8.95
C GLY A 249 -8.54 9.48 9.08
N MET A 250 -8.48 10.31 10.13
CA MET A 250 -9.42 11.41 10.36
C MET A 250 -8.85 12.78 9.98
N ASP A 251 -7.72 12.82 9.29
CA ASP A 251 -7.14 14.09 8.83
C ASP A 251 -7.88 14.59 7.59
N PHE A 252 -8.70 15.61 7.79
CA PHE A 252 -9.49 16.23 6.73
C PHE A 252 -8.65 16.95 5.65
N ALA A 253 -7.35 17.11 5.84
CA ALA A 253 -6.46 17.65 4.81
C ALA A 253 -6.16 16.61 3.71
N VAL A 254 -6.34 15.31 3.99
CA VAL A 254 -5.98 14.24 3.06
C VAL A 254 -6.82 14.27 1.77
N PRO A 255 -8.17 14.21 1.81
CA PRO A 255 -8.95 14.15 0.57
C PRO A 255 -8.74 15.35 -0.38
N PRO A 256 -8.67 16.62 0.09
CA PRO A 256 -8.37 17.75 -0.78
C PRO A 256 -7.00 17.68 -1.46
N ALA A 257 -5.96 17.30 -0.70
CA ALA A 257 -4.61 17.20 -1.23
C ALA A 257 -4.50 16.08 -2.28
N VAL A 258 -5.07 14.91 -1.99
CA VAL A 258 -5.10 13.78 -2.92
C VAL A 258 -5.91 14.13 -4.17
N ALA A 259 -7.08 14.77 -4.03
CA ALA A 259 -7.92 15.15 -5.17
C ALA A 259 -7.21 16.11 -6.12
N ALA A 260 -6.52 17.12 -5.59
CA ALA A 260 -5.74 18.07 -6.39
C ALA A 260 -4.61 17.36 -7.14
N ALA A 261 -3.83 16.53 -6.46
CA ALA A 261 -2.70 15.82 -7.05
C ALA A 261 -3.16 14.83 -8.15
N VAL A 262 -4.24 14.12 -7.90
CA VAL A 262 -4.84 13.19 -8.88
C VAL A 262 -5.41 13.92 -10.08
N ALA A 263 -6.07 15.07 -9.88
CA ALA A 263 -6.57 15.89 -10.98
C ALA A 263 -5.43 16.41 -11.87
N GLN A 264 -4.34 16.90 -11.26
CA GLN A 264 -3.15 17.31 -12.00
C GLN A 264 -2.57 16.14 -12.80
N ALA A 265 -2.35 15.00 -12.16
CA ALA A 265 -1.79 13.81 -12.82
C ALA A 265 -2.69 13.27 -13.95
N ALA A 266 -4.02 13.38 -13.82
CA ALA A 266 -4.95 13.02 -14.89
C ALA A 266 -4.81 13.92 -16.12
N MET A 267 -4.61 15.23 -15.91
CA MET A 267 -4.37 16.19 -17.00
C MET A 267 -3.01 15.94 -17.65
N ASP A 268 -1.96 15.80 -16.87
CA ASP A 268 -0.59 15.62 -17.36
C ASP A 268 -0.41 14.30 -18.13
N SER A 269 -1.12 13.25 -17.73
CA SER A 269 -1.10 11.95 -18.42
C SER A 269 -2.10 11.83 -19.58
N GLY A 270 -2.86 12.89 -19.88
CA GLY A 270 -3.75 12.96 -21.02
C GLY A 270 -5.05 12.15 -20.89
N VAL A 271 -5.39 11.66 -19.70
CA VAL A 271 -6.62 10.89 -19.48
C VAL A 271 -7.80 11.75 -19.03
N ALA A 272 -7.55 13.02 -18.68
CA ALA A 272 -8.58 13.99 -18.32
C ALA A 272 -9.36 14.46 -19.56
N ARG A 273 -10.68 14.57 -19.44
CA ARG A 273 -11.56 15.17 -20.46
C ARG A 273 -11.83 16.63 -20.19
N LEU A 274 -11.56 17.11 -18.98
CA LEU A 274 -11.69 18.50 -18.59
C LEU A 274 -10.37 18.99 -18.02
N GLN A 275 -9.98 20.19 -18.42
CA GLN A 275 -8.91 20.92 -17.76
C GLN A 275 -9.51 21.67 -16.58
N VAL A 276 -8.95 21.47 -15.40
CA VAL A 276 -9.41 22.07 -14.15
C VAL A 276 -8.23 22.69 -13.40
N ASP A 277 -8.49 23.66 -12.55
CA ASP A 277 -7.49 24.15 -11.62
C ASP A 277 -7.43 23.22 -10.38
N PRO A 278 -6.29 22.54 -10.12
CA PRO A 278 -6.15 21.65 -8.95
C PRO A 278 -6.41 22.35 -7.62
N ALA A 279 -6.09 23.65 -7.51
CA ALA A 279 -6.37 24.41 -6.30
C ALA A 279 -7.88 24.55 -6.07
N GLN A 280 -8.66 24.74 -7.12
CA GLN A 280 -10.12 24.75 -7.04
C GLN A 280 -10.71 23.37 -6.74
N VAL A 281 -10.10 22.29 -7.23
CA VAL A 281 -10.48 20.92 -6.88
C VAL A 281 -10.28 20.70 -5.38
N ALA A 282 -9.13 21.09 -4.82
CA ALA A 282 -8.86 21.01 -3.39
C ALA A 282 -9.87 21.82 -2.58
N GLU A 283 -10.14 23.06 -2.98
CA GLU A 283 -11.06 23.94 -2.26
C GLU A 283 -12.51 23.42 -2.28
N ARG A 284 -13.01 22.96 -3.42
CA ARG A 284 -14.33 22.32 -3.51
C ARG A 284 -14.43 21.05 -2.66
N THR A 285 -13.37 20.25 -2.64
CA THR A 285 -13.30 19.03 -1.82
C THR A 285 -13.34 19.39 -0.34
N ARG A 286 -12.61 20.43 0.09
CA ARG A 286 -12.63 20.94 1.46
C ARG A 286 -14.02 21.41 1.87
N ARG A 287 -14.67 22.23 1.05
CA ARG A 287 -16.03 22.72 1.30
C ARG A 287 -17.03 21.56 1.42
N PHE A 288 -16.96 20.59 0.53
CA PHE A 288 -17.81 19.39 0.58
C PHE A 288 -17.70 18.65 1.91
N ILE A 289 -16.47 18.50 2.43
CA ILE A 289 -16.21 17.80 3.69
C ILE A 289 -16.66 18.62 4.90
N TYR A 290 -16.35 19.92 4.93
CA TYR A 290 -16.60 20.76 6.11
C TYR A 290 -17.99 21.40 6.15
N GLU A 291 -18.56 21.75 5.00
CA GLU A 291 -19.78 22.50 4.91
C GLU A 291 -20.98 21.65 4.47
N GLY A 292 -20.74 20.40 4.06
CA GLY A 292 -21.80 19.50 3.58
C GLY A 292 -22.44 19.95 2.26
N TYR A 293 -21.81 20.83 1.54
CA TYR A 293 -22.32 21.35 0.26
C TYR A 293 -21.99 20.44 -0.90
N LEU A 294 -23.05 19.86 -1.45
CA LEU A 294 -23.08 19.40 -2.84
C LEU A 294 -23.28 20.65 -3.72
N ALA A 295 -22.21 21.29 -4.16
CA ALA A 295 -22.30 22.34 -5.16
C ALA A 295 -22.18 21.73 -6.56
#